data_d7c59056ce5858997e10864657defeaf
#
_entry.id   d7c59056ce5858997e10864657defeaf
#
_cell.length_a   1.000
_cell.length_b   1.000
_cell.length_c   1.000
_cell.angle_alpha   90.00
_cell.angle_beta   90.00
_cell.angle_gamma   90.00
#
_symmetry.space_group_name_H-M   'P 1'
#
loop_
_entity.id
_entity.type
_entity.pdbx_description
1 polymer ?
#
loop_
_entity_poly.entity_id
_entity_poly.type
_entity_poly.pdbx_seq_one_letter_code
_entity_poly.pdbx_strand_id
1 'polypeptide(L)'
;MRHEQNVSRSFNLIIKQMARYAGCNEASLKERIYWDNDERNGILIYASSGTSEGSLGGLVRLGRSDEFARILKESIKKSRSCSRDPICGETDPVSDKVRRMGRSIKLTGSACHSCCIVPETSCAFFNQLLDRWTVSESGFFRDF
;
A
#
# COMPACT_ATOMS: atom_id res chain seq x y z
N MET A 1 5.10 9.43 13.51
CA MET A 1 5.48 9.71 12.11
C MET A 1 6.12 8.53 11.36
N ARG A 2 7.23 7.91 11.79
CA ARG A 2 7.85 6.79 11.03
C ARG A 2 6.98 5.51 11.00
N HIS A 3 6.27 5.18 12.08
CA HIS A 3 5.42 3.98 12.14
C HIS A 3 4.17 4.10 11.27
N GLU A 4 3.50 5.24 11.27
CA GLU A 4 2.33 5.51 10.42
C GLU A 4 2.63 5.35 8.93
N GLN A 5 3.80 5.83 8.51
CA GLN A 5 4.27 5.75 7.12
C GLN A 5 4.57 4.31 6.69
N ASN A 6 5.16 3.50 7.58
CA ASN A 6 5.42 2.08 7.29
C ASN A 6 4.12 1.29 7.17
N VAL A 7 3.14 1.65 7.97
CA VAL A 7 1.81 1.06 7.92
C VAL A 7 1.14 1.37 6.57
N SER A 8 1.09 2.64 6.13
CA SER A 8 0.51 3.00 4.84
C SER A 8 1.17 2.29 3.65
N ARG A 9 2.49 2.12 3.68
CA ARG A 9 3.24 1.41 2.62
C ARG A 9 2.75 -0.01 2.38
N SER A 10 2.46 -0.72 3.46
CA SER A 10 1.94 -2.09 3.40
C SER A 10 0.52 -2.13 2.84
N PHE A 11 -0.28 -1.11 3.12
CA PHE A 11 -1.70 -1.08 2.76
C PHE A 11 -1.95 -0.82 1.28
N ASN A 12 -1.10 -0.07 0.60
CA ASN A 12 -1.18 0.06 -0.85
C ASN A 12 -1.10 -1.30 -1.56
N LEU A 13 -0.23 -2.19 -1.09
CA LEU A 13 -0.15 -3.56 -1.60
C LEU A 13 -1.43 -4.36 -1.31
N ILE A 14 -1.98 -4.20 -0.11
CA ILE A 14 -3.23 -4.85 0.29
C ILE A 14 -4.40 -4.33 -0.54
N ILE A 15 -4.52 -3.01 -0.75
CA ILE A 15 -5.56 -2.41 -1.60
C ILE A 15 -5.52 -3.00 -3.01
N LYS A 16 -4.33 -3.12 -3.60
CA LYS A 16 -4.17 -3.73 -4.94
C LYS A 16 -4.66 -5.17 -4.98
N GLN A 17 -4.34 -5.97 -3.96
CA GLN A 17 -4.82 -7.34 -3.88
C GLN A 17 -6.32 -7.41 -3.62
N MET A 18 -6.84 -6.62 -2.68
CA MET A 18 -8.26 -6.59 -2.37
C MET A 18 -9.09 -6.17 -3.60
N ALA A 19 -8.67 -5.13 -4.32
CA ALA A 19 -9.33 -4.71 -5.56
C ALA A 19 -9.42 -5.86 -6.57
N ARG A 20 -8.31 -6.57 -6.77
CA ARG A 20 -8.24 -7.72 -7.69
C ARG A 20 -9.19 -8.85 -7.29
N TYR A 21 -9.23 -9.23 -6.01
CA TYR A 21 -10.08 -10.31 -5.51
C TYR A 21 -11.54 -9.92 -5.33
N ALA A 22 -11.81 -8.65 -5.05
CA ALA A 22 -13.16 -8.11 -5.00
C ALA A 22 -13.76 -7.88 -6.40
N GLY A 23 -12.93 -7.85 -7.45
CA GLY A 23 -13.36 -7.56 -8.82
C GLY A 23 -13.71 -6.08 -9.03
N CYS A 24 -13.06 -5.16 -8.31
CA CYS A 24 -13.30 -3.73 -8.42
C CYS A 24 -12.03 -2.97 -8.83
N ASN A 25 -12.21 -1.71 -9.23
CA ASN A 25 -11.10 -0.83 -9.54
C ASN A 25 -10.39 -0.39 -8.25
N GLU A 26 -9.07 -0.29 -8.28
CA GLU A 26 -8.27 0.24 -7.16
C GLU A 26 -8.74 1.64 -6.73
N ALA A 27 -9.14 2.49 -7.67
CA ALA A 27 -9.67 3.83 -7.40
C ALA A 27 -10.98 3.83 -6.61
N SER A 28 -11.69 2.71 -6.59
CA SER A 28 -12.93 2.54 -5.82
C SER A 28 -12.69 2.28 -4.35
N LEU A 29 -11.48 1.89 -3.98
CA LEU A 29 -11.10 1.60 -2.61
C LEU A 29 -10.35 2.79 -2.02
N LYS A 30 -10.59 3.04 -0.75
CA LYS A 30 -9.90 4.06 0.03
C LYS A 30 -9.42 3.47 1.34
N GLU A 31 -8.31 3.98 1.83
CA GLU A 31 -7.84 3.71 3.18
C GLU A 31 -8.02 4.92 4.10
N ARG A 32 -8.20 4.62 5.37
CA ARG A 32 -8.09 5.59 6.45
C ARG A 32 -7.32 4.97 7.59
N ILE A 33 -6.25 5.63 8.00
CA ILE A 33 -5.39 5.18 9.09
C ILE A 33 -5.80 5.93 10.35
N TYR A 34 -6.03 5.18 11.41
CA TYR A 34 -6.26 5.69 12.76
C TYR A 34 -5.03 5.39 13.58
N TRP A 35 -4.42 6.42 14.09
CA TRP A 35 -3.24 6.31 14.93
C TRP A 35 -3.47 7.11 16.20
N ASP A 36 -3.45 6.42 17.34
CA ASP A 36 -3.52 7.03 18.66
C ASP A 36 -2.31 6.58 19.47
N ASN A 37 -1.76 7.49 20.27
CA ASN A 37 -0.62 7.17 21.14
C ASN A 37 -0.99 6.17 22.25
N ASP A 38 -2.28 5.90 22.46
CA ASP A 38 -2.85 5.04 23.49
C ASP A 38 -3.18 3.61 23.02
N GLU A 39 -2.37 3.04 22.13
CA GLU A 39 -2.48 1.65 21.65
C GLU A 39 -3.72 1.33 20.78
N ARG A 40 -4.60 2.26 20.49
CA ARG A 40 -5.78 2.07 19.64
C ARG A 40 -5.48 2.42 18.20
N ASN A 41 -4.69 1.59 17.55
CA ASN A 41 -4.31 1.78 16.16
C ASN A 41 -5.18 0.91 15.25
N GLY A 42 -5.59 1.44 14.12
CA GLY A 42 -6.43 0.72 13.20
C GLY A 42 -6.40 1.28 11.79
N ILE A 43 -6.84 0.45 10.86
CA ILE A 43 -6.96 0.84 9.46
C ILE A 43 -8.32 0.39 8.96
N LEU A 44 -8.97 1.31 8.27
CA LEU A 44 -10.21 1.08 7.57
C LEU A 44 -9.95 1.09 6.07
N ILE A 45 -10.30 0.01 5.38
CA ILE A 45 -10.39 -0.03 3.92
C ILE A 45 -11.88 -0.06 3.56
N TYR A 46 -12.30 0.87 2.73
CA TYR A 46 -13.70 1.02 2.37
C TYR A 46 -13.87 1.38 0.90
N ALA A 47 -15.03 1.04 0.35
CA ALA A 47 -15.41 1.46 -0.98
C ALA A 47 -15.96 2.89 -0.95
N SER A 48 -15.50 3.74 -1.86
CA SER A 48 -16.07 5.09 -2.01
C SER A 48 -17.45 5.02 -2.67
N SER A 49 -18.36 5.88 -2.23
CA SER A 49 -19.67 6.04 -2.83
C SER A 49 -19.56 6.44 -4.31
N GLY A 50 -20.15 5.70 -5.19
CA GLY A 50 -20.12 5.96 -6.65
C GLY A 50 -19.69 4.76 -7.49
N THR A 51 -19.23 3.68 -6.88
CA THR A 51 -18.98 2.42 -7.57
C THR A 51 -20.28 1.61 -7.61
N SER A 52 -21.03 1.80 -8.67
CA SER A 52 -22.32 1.15 -8.92
C SER A 52 -22.21 -0.35 -9.23
N GLU A 53 -21.04 -0.91 -9.18
CA GLU A 53 -20.78 -2.26 -9.67
C GLU A 53 -20.55 -3.22 -8.52
N GLY A 54 -21.61 -3.82 -7.98
CA GLY A 54 -21.64 -5.14 -7.31
C GLY A 54 -20.54 -5.56 -6.33
N SER A 55 -19.47 -4.80 -6.21
CA SER A 55 -18.21 -5.16 -5.55
C SER A 55 -18.25 -5.10 -4.01
N LEU A 56 -19.28 -4.52 -3.41
CA LEU A 56 -19.39 -4.41 -1.94
C LEU A 56 -19.43 -5.79 -1.27
N GLY A 57 -20.14 -6.75 -1.85
CA GLY A 57 -20.17 -8.13 -1.34
C GLY A 57 -18.80 -8.82 -1.43
N GLY A 58 -18.05 -8.55 -2.47
CA GLY A 58 -16.67 -9.03 -2.62
C GLY A 58 -15.76 -8.51 -1.52
N LEU A 59 -15.79 -7.21 -1.27
CA LEU A 59 -14.97 -6.57 -0.24
C LEU A 59 -15.30 -7.08 1.17
N VAL A 60 -16.59 -7.20 1.50
CA VAL A 60 -17.04 -7.73 2.80
C VAL A 60 -16.55 -9.16 3.01
N ARG A 61 -16.62 -10.02 1.98
CA ARG A 61 -16.08 -11.38 2.05
C ARG A 61 -14.59 -11.40 2.35
N LEU A 62 -13.82 -10.53 1.72
CA LEU A 62 -12.37 -10.44 1.93
C LEU A 62 -11.97 -9.92 3.32
N GLY A 63 -12.89 -9.27 4.05
CA GLY A 63 -12.70 -8.84 5.43
C GLY A 63 -12.79 -9.96 6.47
N ARG A 64 -13.16 -11.19 6.10
CA ARG A 64 -13.14 -12.34 7.02
C ARG A 64 -11.69 -12.70 7.36
N SER A 65 -11.48 -13.14 8.58
CA SER A 65 -10.13 -13.32 9.15
C SER A 65 -9.20 -14.22 8.32
N ASP A 66 -9.71 -15.33 7.82
CA ASP A 66 -8.98 -16.31 7.01
C ASP A 66 -8.65 -15.75 5.60
N GLU A 67 -9.62 -15.15 4.95
CA GLU A 67 -9.44 -14.51 3.64
C GLU A 67 -8.48 -13.32 3.73
N PHE A 68 -8.64 -12.48 4.77
CA PHE A 68 -7.76 -11.34 4.97
C PHE A 68 -6.31 -11.76 5.25
N ALA A 69 -6.10 -12.78 6.09
CA ALA A 69 -4.77 -13.32 6.35
C ALA A 69 -4.09 -13.84 5.08
N ARG A 70 -4.86 -14.51 4.19
CA ARG A 70 -4.36 -14.95 2.89
C ARG A 70 -3.95 -13.77 2.01
N ILE A 71 -4.79 -12.74 1.92
CA ILE A 71 -4.49 -11.52 1.14
C ILE A 71 -3.23 -10.84 1.67
N LEU A 72 -3.09 -10.73 2.98
CA LEU A 72 -1.92 -10.13 3.62
C LEU A 72 -0.64 -10.88 3.23
N LYS A 73 -0.62 -12.20 3.36
CA LYS A 73 0.53 -13.05 2.98
C LYS A 73 0.89 -12.91 1.49
N GLU A 74 -0.11 -12.89 0.62
CA GLU A 74 0.13 -12.72 -0.81
C GLU A 74 0.63 -11.31 -1.15
N SER A 75 0.15 -10.28 -0.45
CA SER A 75 0.63 -8.91 -0.63
C SER A 75 2.10 -8.78 -0.27
N ILE A 76 2.51 -9.36 0.85
CA ILE A 76 3.90 -9.40 1.30
C ILE A 76 4.76 -10.19 0.29
N LYS A 77 4.30 -11.36 -0.16
CA LYS A 77 5.02 -12.14 -1.17
C LYS A 77 5.22 -11.35 -2.47
N LYS A 78 4.22 -10.62 -2.91
CA LYS A 78 4.28 -9.79 -4.13
C LYS A 78 5.15 -8.55 -3.98
N SER A 79 5.43 -8.07 -2.77
CA SER A 79 6.35 -6.97 -2.57
C SER A 79 7.79 -7.31 -2.93
N ARG A 80 8.14 -8.59 -2.93
CA ARG A 80 9.51 -9.08 -3.20
C ARG A 80 9.94 -8.97 -4.65
N SER A 81 9.01 -8.84 -5.58
CA SER A 81 9.32 -8.74 -7.01
C SER A 81 8.39 -7.77 -7.72
N CYS A 82 8.88 -7.14 -8.75
CA CYS A 82 8.13 -6.24 -9.61
C CYS A 82 8.41 -6.59 -11.07
N SER A 83 7.39 -6.51 -11.92
CA SER A 83 7.55 -6.73 -13.36
C SER A 83 8.49 -5.72 -14.05
N ARG A 84 8.86 -4.65 -13.36
CA ARG A 84 9.79 -3.62 -13.82
C ARG A 84 11.18 -3.74 -13.19
N ASP A 85 11.47 -4.83 -12.50
CA ASP A 85 12.82 -5.08 -12.00
C ASP A 85 13.78 -5.36 -13.18
N PRO A 86 15.05 -4.96 -13.10
CA PRO A 86 15.72 -4.35 -11.94
C PRO A 86 15.46 -2.86 -11.74
N ILE A 87 14.94 -2.15 -12.74
CA ILE A 87 14.79 -0.68 -12.71
C ILE A 87 13.99 -0.20 -11.49
N CYS A 88 12.88 -0.88 -11.16
CA CYS A 88 12.09 -0.53 -9.98
C CYS A 88 12.83 -0.85 -8.68
N GLY A 89 13.52 -1.99 -8.62
CA GLY A 89 14.23 -2.45 -7.44
C GLY A 89 15.48 -1.62 -7.09
N GLU A 90 16.10 -1.02 -8.07
CA GLU A 90 17.32 -0.21 -7.91
C GLU A 90 17.04 1.27 -7.65
N THR A 91 15.78 1.67 -7.58
CA THR A 91 15.43 3.07 -7.30
C THR A 91 15.75 3.42 -5.86
N ASP A 92 16.82 4.19 -5.65
CA ASP A 92 17.22 4.69 -4.34
C ASP A 92 16.43 5.97 -3.98
N PRO A 93 15.71 5.98 -2.85
CA PRO A 93 14.93 7.13 -2.43
C PRO A 93 15.78 8.34 -2.02
N VAL A 94 17.06 8.13 -1.72
CA VAL A 94 17.89 9.15 -1.02
C VAL A 94 18.84 9.90 -1.95
N SER A 95 19.30 9.29 -3.07
CA SER A 95 20.53 9.77 -3.67
C SER A 95 20.45 10.99 -4.57
N ASP A 96 19.37 11.23 -5.31
CA ASP A 96 19.48 12.23 -6.40
C ASP A 96 18.53 13.41 -6.38
N LYS A 97 17.39 13.36 -5.74
CA LYS A 97 16.36 14.40 -5.90
C LYS A 97 16.24 15.39 -4.73
N VAL A 98 16.67 15.02 -3.55
CA VAL A 98 16.62 15.90 -2.36
C VAL A 98 17.54 17.12 -2.49
N ARG A 99 18.59 16.99 -3.27
CA ARG A 99 19.64 18.03 -3.39
C ARG A 99 19.29 19.19 -4.31
N ARG A 100 18.34 19.04 -5.22
CA ARG A 100 18.21 19.99 -6.33
C ARG A 100 17.12 21.04 -6.23
N MET A 101 16.12 20.94 -5.37
CA MET A 101 14.94 21.80 -5.54
C MET A 101 14.34 22.50 -4.31
N GLY A 102 14.84 22.35 -3.12
CA GLY A 102 14.29 23.10 -1.95
C GLY A 102 12.77 22.99 -1.72
N ARG A 103 12.07 22.06 -2.38
CA ARG A 103 10.65 21.78 -2.23
C ARG A 103 10.44 20.40 -1.65
N SER A 104 9.37 20.24 -0.90
CA SER A 104 8.90 18.96 -0.33
C SER A 104 8.89 17.86 -1.40
N ILE A 105 9.87 16.97 -1.36
CA ILE A 105 10.06 15.93 -2.37
C ILE A 105 9.40 14.66 -1.86
N LYS A 106 8.58 14.05 -2.70
CA LYS A 106 8.07 12.70 -2.52
C LYS A 106 9.26 11.74 -2.54
N LEU A 107 9.75 11.35 -1.37
CA LEU A 107 10.78 10.32 -1.24
C LEU A 107 10.13 8.96 -1.50
N THR A 108 10.15 8.53 -2.73
CA THR A 108 9.63 7.23 -3.14
C THR A 108 10.82 6.38 -3.57
N GLY A 109 11.02 5.26 -2.88
CA GLY A 109 12.05 4.27 -3.20
C GLY A 109 11.57 3.29 -4.28
N SER A 110 11.87 2.02 -4.09
CA SER A 110 11.49 0.94 -5.00
C SER A 110 9.96 0.74 -5.07
N ALA A 111 9.28 1.64 -5.74
CA ALA A 111 7.83 1.64 -5.91
C ALA A 111 7.41 2.20 -7.27
N CYS A 112 6.50 1.49 -7.94
CA CYS A 112 5.91 1.93 -9.21
C CYS A 112 4.45 1.48 -9.31
N HIS A 113 3.76 1.90 -10.38
CA HIS A 113 2.36 1.50 -10.61
C HIS A 113 2.16 -0.02 -10.72
N SER A 114 3.18 -0.76 -11.18
CA SER A 114 3.09 -2.22 -11.26
C SER A 114 3.13 -2.90 -9.89
N CYS A 115 3.76 -2.31 -8.88
CA CYS A 115 3.89 -2.90 -7.55
C CYS A 115 3.10 -2.18 -6.44
N CYS A 116 3.44 -0.95 -6.07
CA CYS A 116 2.97 -0.31 -4.84
C CYS A 116 2.12 0.93 -5.04
N ILE A 117 2.24 1.65 -6.18
CA ILE A 117 1.48 2.88 -6.40
C ILE A 117 0.03 2.55 -6.72
N VAL A 118 -0.88 3.10 -5.95
CA VAL A 118 -2.34 3.08 -6.17
C VAL A 118 -2.81 4.46 -6.64
N PRO A 119 -4.05 4.63 -7.12
CA PRO A 119 -4.62 5.95 -7.36
C PRO A 119 -4.46 6.85 -6.13
N GLU A 120 -4.07 8.11 -6.30
CA GLU A 120 -3.78 9.02 -5.18
C GLU A 120 -4.97 9.18 -4.22
N THR A 121 -6.19 9.06 -4.73
CA THR A 121 -7.42 9.11 -3.94
C THR A 121 -7.62 7.89 -3.03
N SER A 122 -6.88 6.80 -3.26
CA SER A 122 -6.97 5.56 -2.50
C SER A 122 -5.99 5.51 -1.33
N CYS A 123 -4.90 6.28 -1.41
CA CYS A 123 -3.84 6.31 -0.39
C CYS A 123 -3.95 7.55 0.50
N ALA A 124 -4.02 7.35 1.82
CA ALA A 124 -4.08 8.43 2.80
C ALA A 124 -2.87 9.38 2.76
N PHE A 125 -1.72 8.91 2.27
CA PHE A 125 -0.48 9.68 2.12
C PHE A 125 -0.13 10.02 0.67
N PHE A 126 -1.09 9.95 -0.26
CA PHE A 126 -0.88 10.31 -1.67
C PHE A 126 0.34 9.62 -2.30
N ASN A 127 0.53 8.34 -2.03
CA ASN A 127 1.68 7.54 -2.50
C ASN A 127 3.07 8.11 -2.12
N GLN A 128 3.15 8.89 -1.04
CA GLN A 128 4.43 9.41 -0.57
C GLN A 128 5.20 8.35 0.24
N LEU A 129 6.52 8.41 0.15
CA LEU A 129 7.43 7.56 0.93
C LEU A 129 7.24 6.06 0.70
N LEU A 130 6.74 5.65 -0.46
CA LEU A 130 6.59 4.24 -0.79
C LEU A 130 7.94 3.59 -1.06
N ASP A 131 8.13 2.41 -0.51
CA ASP A 131 9.27 1.55 -0.79
C ASP A 131 8.91 0.10 -0.45
N ARG A 132 8.86 -0.79 -1.44
CA ARG A 132 8.48 -2.18 -1.25
C ARG A 132 9.47 -2.97 -0.39
N TRP A 133 10.74 -2.59 -0.38
CA TRP A 133 11.77 -3.27 0.41
C TRP A 133 11.54 -3.14 1.91
N THR A 134 10.95 -2.04 2.37
CA THR A 134 10.58 -1.88 3.78
C THR A 134 9.50 -2.85 4.24
N VAL A 135 8.75 -3.42 3.30
CA VAL A 135 7.73 -4.43 3.59
C VAL A 135 8.32 -5.84 3.53
N SER A 136 9.24 -6.11 2.60
CA SER A 136 9.64 -7.47 2.25
C SER A 136 10.87 -8.02 2.99
N GLU A 137 11.93 -7.26 3.15
CA GLU A 137 13.22 -7.82 3.57
C GLU A 137 13.78 -7.27 4.87
N SER A 138 13.63 -6.01 5.12
CA SER A 138 14.14 -5.37 6.35
C SER A 138 13.02 -4.94 7.28
N GLY A 139 11.79 -5.24 6.90
CA GLY A 139 10.64 -4.59 7.45
C GLY A 139 9.88 -5.43 8.47
N PHE A 140 8.79 -4.85 8.82
CA PHE A 140 7.83 -5.26 9.83
C PHE A 140 7.26 -6.69 9.61
N PHE A 141 7.33 -7.21 8.38
CA PHE A 141 6.74 -8.51 8.01
C PHE A 141 7.78 -9.56 7.62
N ARG A 142 9.03 -9.42 8.08
CA ARG A 142 10.10 -10.36 7.73
C ARG A 142 9.79 -11.80 8.12
N ASP A 143 9.05 -12.00 9.21
CA ASP A 143 8.75 -13.32 9.80
C ASP A 143 7.36 -13.86 9.38
N PHE A 144 6.70 -13.23 8.41
CA PHE A 144 5.46 -13.66 7.77
C PHE A 144 5.78 -14.32 6.41
#